data_3524ae09d760feacc849bf3e0d97f7fb
#
_entry.id   3524ae09d760feacc849bf3e0d97f7fb
#
_cell.length_a   1.000
_cell.length_b   1.000
_cell.length_c   1.000
_cell.angle_alpha   90.00
_cell.angle_beta   90.00
_cell.angle_gamma   90.00
#
_symmetry.space_group_name_H-M   'P 1'
#
loop_
_entity.id
_entity.type
_entity.pdbx_description
1 polymer ?
#
loop_
_entity_poly.entity_id
_entity_poly.type
_entity_poly.pdbx_seq_one_letter_code
_entity_poly.pdbx_strand_id
1 'polypeptide(L)'
;MKDITIDMLNDKVHEECGVFGIYSRDEDLDVALISRDALYALQHRGQESAGIAVNKCGKFKCIKDIGMVSEVFTESVMEELEVGANIAIGHVRYTPYKSLDRAGSQPLVIRYIQGSMSICHNGSITNFAEIRKELEEGGAIFQSFSNAELIAYVIASERVNSDSIEEAVKNASLKLQGAYSFVANSPSKLFAVRDPNGFRPLCIGKLGKSYVVASESCVFDSIGAQFLRNVRPGEMVVIDEEGLHSYQIEEANNTSLCLFEYVYIARPDSVLDCGSVHAIRKEFGKQLARDYPVDADIVCGVPDSGNDAAQGYAEQSGIPYSAAFIKNKYIGRGLSNVKNTKKERLLKMRLNVLKSQVKGKRIVIIDDSLIHGNTASHIVKLLREAGASEVHMRISSPPLKYTCHYGSDFDFEKDMVANIMTEDEIKNFIGADSLGYISIDNMKKIIDKNGIGVCDACFSGVYNGPVPKESYVDKFSKKIEITKQEV
;
A
#
# COMPACT_ATOMS: atom_id res chain seq x y z
N MET A 1 15.95 15.61 -29.36
CA MET A 1 15.18 14.63 -28.57
C MET A 1 16.18 13.94 -27.63
N LYS A 2 16.17 14.27 -26.34
CA LYS A 2 16.96 13.52 -25.35
C LYS A 2 16.28 12.16 -25.20
N ASP A 3 17.03 11.08 -25.34
CA ASP A 3 16.56 9.73 -25.02
C ASP A 3 16.12 9.67 -23.57
N ILE A 4 14.82 9.78 -23.35
CA ILE A 4 14.19 9.53 -22.06
C ILE A 4 14.08 8.01 -21.95
N THR A 5 15.13 7.37 -21.45
CA THR A 5 15.10 5.96 -21.03
C THR A 5 14.36 5.87 -19.69
N ILE A 6 13.05 6.09 -19.72
CA ILE A 6 12.17 5.89 -18.57
C ILE A 6 11.93 4.39 -18.42
N ASP A 7 12.03 3.90 -17.22
CA ASP A 7 11.90 2.49 -16.88
C ASP A 7 10.45 2.01 -17.10
N MET A 8 10.18 1.36 -18.23
CA MET A 8 8.83 0.94 -18.68
C MET A 8 8.07 0.01 -17.70
N LEU A 9 8.73 -0.54 -16.68
CA LEU A 9 8.07 -1.36 -15.65
C LEU A 9 7.60 -0.54 -14.46
N ASN A 10 8.01 0.72 -14.33
CA ASN A 10 7.67 1.60 -13.23
C ASN A 10 6.52 2.56 -13.52
N ASP A 11 5.71 2.28 -14.51
CA ASP A 11 4.60 3.13 -14.93
C ASP A 11 3.31 2.91 -14.11
N LYS A 12 3.36 2.05 -13.09
CA LYS A 12 2.27 1.89 -12.12
C LYS A 12 2.75 2.31 -10.75
N VAL A 13 1.82 2.89 -9.99
CA VAL A 13 2.00 3.14 -8.57
C VAL A 13 2.50 1.87 -7.91
N HIS A 14 3.55 2.01 -7.14
CA HIS A 14 4.06 0.92 -6.35
C HIS A 14 3.29 0.84 -5.03
N GLU A 15 3.08 -0.39 -4.61
CA GLU A 15 2.21 -0.79 -3.52
C GLU A 15 2.81 -0.35 -2.18
N GLU A 16 1.97 -0.28 -1.19
CA GLU A 16 2.32 0.08 0.18
C GLU A 16 2.40 -1.17 1.05
N CYS A 17 3.04 -1.05 2.22
CA CYS A 17 3.15 -2.13 3.19
C CYS A 17 1.80 -2.65 3.67
N GLY A 18 1.76 -3.89 4.13
CA GLY A 18 0.63 -4.49 4.83
C GLY A 18 1.03 -4.96 6.23
N VAL A 19 0.19 -4.65 7.22
CA VAL A 19 0.37 -5.06 8.62
C VAL A 19 -0.73 -6.02 9.05
N PHE A 20 -0.36 -6.96 9.90
CA PHE A 20 -1.25 -7.92 10.54
C PHE A 20 -0.88 -8.11 12.01
N GLY A 21 -1.87 -8.41 12.86
CA GLY A 21 -1.64 -8.82 14.24
C GLY A 21 -2.76 -9.73 14.75
N ILE A 22 -2.40 -10.65 15.61
CA ILE A 22 -3.33 -11.57 16.28
C ILE A 22 -3.00 -11.68 17.76
N TYR A 23 -4.03 -11.61 18.59
CA TYR A 23 -4.01 -11.99 20.00
C TYR A 23 -4.95 -13.17 20.20
N SER A 24 -4.38 -14.36 20.47
CA SER A 24 -5.17 -15.57 20.68
C SER A 24 -5.51 -15.78 22.16
N ARG A 25 -6.76 -16.13 22.37
CA ARG A 25 -7.29 -16.66 23.64
C ARG A 25 -7.62 -18.15 23.50
N ASP A 26 -7.21 -18.76 22.41
CA ASP A 26 -7.36 -20.15 22.11
C ASP A 26 -5.96 -20.78 22.08
N GLU A 27 -5.69 -21.70 23.01
CA GLU A 27 -4.37 -22.32 23.14
C GLU A 27 -4.06 -23.28 21.98
N ASP A 28 -5.10 -23.77 21.30
CA ASP A 28 -4.97 -24.69 20.15
C ASP A 28 -4.76 -23.92 18.82
N LEU A 29 -4.88 -22.59 18.81
CA LEU A 29 -4.76 -21.79 17.60
C LEU A 29 -3.29 -21.50 17.28
N ASP A 30 -2.83 -21.96 16.13
CA ASP A 30 -1.49 -21.62 15.61
C ASP A 30 -1.48 -20.19 15.04
N VAL A 31 -1.04 -19.22 15.85
CA VAL A 31 -0.98 -17.81 15.49
C VAL A 31 0.08 -17.53 14.41
N ALA A 32 1.12 -18.36 14.28
CA ALA A 32 2.13 -18.22 13.24
C ALA A 32 1.56 -18.58 11.87
N LEU A 33 0.83 -19.71 11.79
CA LEU A 33 0.14 -20.18 10.60
C LEU A 33 -0.92 -19.17 10.13
N ILE A 34 -1.76 -18.70 11.05
CA ILE A 34 -2.77 -17.66 10.75
C ILE A 34 -2.11 -16.38 10.26
N SER A 35 -0.97 -15.98 10.85
CA SER A 35 -0.23 -14.78 10.39
C SER A 35 0.31 -14.97 8.98
N ARG A 36 0.87 -16.14 8.64
CA ARG A 36 1.32 -16.43 7.27
C ARG A 36 0.16 -16.33 6.27
N ASP A 37 -0.98 -16.92 6.57
CA ASP A 37 -2.16 -16.94 5.69
C ASP A 37 -2.73 -15.51 5.52
N ALA A 38 -2.73 -14.72 6.60
CA ALA A 38 -3.06 -13.30 6.56
C ALA A 38 -2.11 -12.50 5.66
N LEU A 39 -0.80 -12.76 5.74
CA LEU A 39 0.19 -12.10 4.88
C LEU A 39 0.06 -12.51 3.41
N TYR A 40 -0.37 -13.73 3.09
CA TYR A 40 -0.74 -14.10 1.72
C TYR A 40 -1.89 -13.24 1.20
N ALA A 41 -2.90 -12.97 2.02
CA ALA A 41 -4.01 -12.11 1.65
C ALA A 41 -3.58 -10.65 1.43
N LEU A 42 -2.51 -10.20 2.12
CA LEU A 42 -1.91 -8.86 1.99
C LEU A 42 -0.76 -8.78 0.97
N GLN A 43 -0.39 -9.86 0.29
CA GLN A 43 0.78 -9.91 -0.60
C GLN A 43 0.75 -8.85 -1.72
N HIS A 44 -0.44 -8.41 -2.12
CA HIS A 44 -0.61 -7.33 -3.10
C HIS A 44 -0.07 -5.98 -2.60
N ARG A 45 0.00 -5.76 -1.28
CA ARG A 45 0.53 -4.54 -0.66
C ARG A 45 2.05 -4.52 -0.56
N GLY A 46 2.73 -5.67 -0.61
CA GLY A 46 4.19 -5.73 -0.55
C GLY A 46 4.73 -7.05 -1.04
N GLN A 47 5.76 -7.02 -1.90
CA GLN A 47 6.31 -8.21 -2.55
C GLN A 47 7.83 -8.33 -2.39
N GLU A 48 8.47 -7.45 -1.63
CA GLU A 48 9.92 -7.37 -1.53
C GLU A 48 10.48 -8.04 -0.29
N SER A 49 9.77 -7.98 0.82
CA SER A 49 10.12 -8.74 2.01
C SER A 49 8.87 -9.09 2.80
N ALA A 50 8.95 -10.16 3.57
CA ALA A 50 7.92 -10.61 4.49
C ALA A 50 8.54 -10.96 5.84
N GLY A 51 7.76 -10.80 6.92
CA GLY A 51 8.23 -11.14 8.26
C GLY A 51 7.08 -11.44 9.21
N ILE A 52 7.34 -12.34 10.17
CA ILE A 52 6.44 -12.68 11.28
C ILE A 52 7.25 -12.67 12.57
N ALA A 53 6.71 -12.02 13.59
CA ALA A 53 7.21 -12.12 14.96
C ALA A 53 6.13 -12.73 15.84
N VAL A 54 6.45 -13.82 16.50
CA VAL A 54 5.61 -14.49 17.48
C VAL A 54 6.09 -14.23 18.89
N ASN A 55 5.18 -14.20 19.84
CA ASN A 55 5.45 -13.96 21.25
C ASN A 55 4.75 -15.02 22.10
N LYS A 56 5.53 -15.70 22.94
CA LYS A 56 5.05 -16.60 23.99
C LYS A 56 5.49 -16.07 25.35
N CYS A 57 4.56 -15.49 26.11
CA CYS A 57 4.84 -14.99 27.46
C CYS A 57 6.11 -14.13 27.54
N GLY A 58 6.31 -13.18 26.60
CA GLY A 58 7.46 -12.29 26.55
C GLY A 58 8.71 -12.86 25.85
N LYS A 59 8.68 -14.10 25.39
CA LYS A 59 9.72 -14.67 24.52
C LYS A 59 9.36 -14.43 23.06
N PHE A 60 10.11 -13.52 22.42
CA PHE A 60 9.91 -13.19 21.04
C PHE A 60 10.78 -14.03 20.11
N LYS A 61 10.18 -14.55 19.04
CA LYS A 61 10.88 -15.13 17.91
C LYS A 61 10.44 -14.40 16.64
N CYS A 62 11.37 -13.92 15.83
CA CYS A 62 11.09 -13.20 14.59
C CYS A 62 11.85 -13.84 13.44
N ILE A 63 11.14 -14.16 12.37
CA ILE A 63 11.72 -14.55 11.10
C ILE A 63 11.24 -13.56 10.05
N LYS A 64 12.20 -13.00 9.30
CA LYS A 64 11.95 -12.06 8.23
C LYS A 64 13.06 -12.15 7.20
N ASP A 65 12.70 -12.02 5.93
CA ASP A 65 13.68 -12.00 4.84
C ASP A 65 13.12 -11.27 3.61
N ILE A 66 14.02 -11.04 2.65
CA ILE A 66 13.69 -10.55 1.32
C ILE A 66 12.99 -11.69 0.57
N GLY A 67 11.89 -11.37 -0.11
CA GLY A 67 11.09 -12.31 -0.88
C GLY A 67 9.60 -12.25 -0.57
N MET A 68 8.81 -12.96 -1.36
CA MET A 68 7.37 -13.12 -1.13
C MET A 68 7.10 -14.03 0.07
N VAL A 69 5.90 -13.98 0.59
CA VAL A 69 5.47 -14.81 1.73
C VAL A 69 5.75 -16.30 1.49
N SER A 70 5.50 -16.79 0.25
CA SER A 70 5.78 -18.20 -0.14
C SER A 70 7.26 -18.55 -0.18
N GLU A 71 8.13 -17.58 -0.38
CA GLU A 71 9.57 -17.78 -0.46
C GLU A 71 10.21 -17.71 0.93
N VAL A 72 9.71 -16.84 1.79
CA VAL A 72 10.23 -16.63 3.15
C VAL A 72 9.69 -17.68 4.11
N PHE A 73 8.40 -18.01 4.05
CA PHE A 73 7.73 -18.90 5.01
C PHE A 73 7.48 -20.29 4.40
N THR A 74 8.57 -21.02 4.17
CA THR A 74 8.53 -22.45 3.81
C THR A 74 8.04 -23.30 5.00
N GLU A 75 7.66 -24.56 4.76
CA GLU A 75 7.22 -25.48 5.84
C GLU A 75 8.24 -25.57 6.97
N SER A 76 9.53 -25.74 6.64
CA SER A 76 10.60 -25.81 7.64
C SER A 76 10.75 -24.52 8.46
N VAL A 77 10.53 -23.35 7.87
CA VAL A 77 10.55 -22.07 8.57
C VAL A 77 9.34 -21.91 9.48
N MET A 78 8.17 -22.41 9.05
CA MET A 78 6.97 -22.37 9.87
C MET A 78 7.09 -23.26 11.12
N GLU A 79 7.67 -24.48 11.00
CA GLU A 79 7.99 -25.35 12.14
C GLU A 79 8.88 -24.64 13.19
N GLU A 80 9.79 -23.77 12.73
CA GLU A 80 10.59 -22.97 13.65
C GLU A 80 9.77 -21.93 14.42
N LEU A 81 8.68 -21.38 13.84
CA LEU A 81 7.80 -20.40 14.48
C LEU A 81 6.74 -21.02 15.38
N GLU A 82 6.51 -22.32 15.25
CA GLU A 82 5.51 -23.10 15.98
C GLU A 82 5.96 -23.33 17.44
N VAL A 83 5.79 -22.31 18.27
CA VAL A 83 6.27 -22.31 19.66
C VAL A 83 5.15 -22.20 20.70
N GLY A 84 3.89 -22.42 20.29
CA GLY A 84 2.71 -22.24 21.15
C GLY A 84 2.59 -20.80 21.63
N ALA A 85 2.82 -19.85 20.75
CA ALA A 85 2.66 -18.42 21.00
C ALA A 85 1.18 -18.04 21.01
N ASN A 86 0.84 -16.99 21.76
CA ASN A 86 -0.52 -16.46 21.80
C ASN A 86 -0.64 -15.09 21.14
N ILE A 87 0.47 -14.44 20.80
CA ILE A 87 0.48 -13.18 20.07
C ILE A 87 1.42 -13.32 18.87
N ALA A 88 0.99 -12.82 17.72
CA ALA A 88 1.86 -12.67 16.57
C ALA A 88 1.57 -11.36 15.83
N ILE A 89 2.60 -10.79 15.20
CA ILE A 89 2.45 -9.70 14.23
C ILE A 89 3.19 -10.07 12.95
N GLY A 90 2.65 -9.59 11.82
CA GLY A 90 3.20 -9.88 10.50
C GLY A 90 3.24 -8.64 9.61
N HIS A 91 4.15 -8.67 8.64
CA HIS A 91 4.37 -7.58 7.71
C HIS A 91 4.73 -8.09 6.32
N VAL A 92 4.18 -7.43 5.30
CA VAL A 92 4.66 -7.48 3.91
C VAL A 92 5.11 -6.09 3.51
N ARG A 93 6.31 -6.01 2.92
CA ARG A 93 6.97 -4.73 2.62
C ARG A 93 7.01 -4.49 1.13
N TYR A 94 6.73 -3.25 0.76
CA TYR A 94 7.20 -2.61 -0.45
C TYR A 94 8.25 -1.55 -0.08
N THR A 95 9.28 -1.40 -0.90
CA THR A 95 10.32 -0.37 -0.73
C THR A 95 10.64 0.25 -2.08
N PRO A 96 10.57 1.59 -2.21
CA PRO A 96 11.05 2.27 -3.39
C PRO A 96 12.56 2.08 -3.55
N TYR A 97 12.99 1.91 -4.77
CA TYR A 97 14.37 1.78 -5.27
C TYR A 97 15.53 1.99 -4.27
N LYS A 98 16.45 1.02 -4.21
CA LYS A 98 17.82 1.07 -3.69
C LYS A 98 18.09 0.61 -2.25
N SER A 99 17.11 0.33 -1.43
CA SER A 99 17.36 -0.19 -0.09
C SER A 99 16.64 -1.52 0.17
N LEU A 100 16.74 -2.49 -0.75
CA LEU A 100 16.48 -3.89 -0.44
C LEU A 100 17.49 -4.32 0.62
N ASP A 101 17.19 -3.95 1.88
CA ASP A 101 17.99 -4.26 3.04
C ASP A 101 17.16 -5.12 4.00
N ARG A 102 17.72 -6.26 4.36
CA ARG A 102 17.15 -7.14 5.38
C ARG A 102 16.95 -6.43 6.72
N ALA A 103 17.81 -5.44 7.03
CA ALA A 103 17.71 -4.64 8.25
C ALA A 103 16.40 -3.85 8.30
N GLY A 104 15.95 -3.30 7.16
CA GLY A 104 14.70 -2.57 7.05
C GLY A 104 13.45 -3.45 6.93
N SER A 105 13.58 -4.79 6.81
CA SER A 105 12.44 -5.70 6.82
C SER A 105 11.78 -5.72 8.20
N GLN A 106 10.45 -5.86 8.22
CA GLN A 106 9.65 -5.84 9.44
C GLN A 106 8.98 -7.21 9.63
N PRO A 107 8.56 -7.57 10.87
CA PRO A 107 8.59 -6.77 12.11
C PRO A 107 9.99 -6.50 12.65
N LEU A 108 10.13 -5.38 13.38
CA LEU A 108 11.31 -5.11 14.20
C LEU A 108 11.07 -5.61 15.62
N VAL A 109 12.01 -6.36 16.17
CA VAL A 109 12.01 -6.76 17.59
C VAL A 109 13.09 -6.01 18.30
N ILE A 110 12.72 -5.27 19.34
CA ILE A 110 13.66 -4.54 20.21
C ILE A 110 13.60 -5.04 21.64
N ARG A 111 14.73 -4.88 22.33
CA ARG A 111 14.86 -5.07 23.78
C ARG A 111 15.30 -3.76 24.40
N TYR A 112 14.61 -3.35 25.42
CA TYR A 112 14.89 -2.11 26.13
C TYR A 112 14.77 -2.35 27.65
N ILE A 113 15.10 -1.36 28.45
CA ILE A 113 15.26 -1.53 29.91
C ILE A 113 14.02 -2.12 30.61
N GLN A 114 12.82 -1.88 30.08
CA GLN A 114 11.57 -2.34 30.70
C GLN A 114 10.94 -3.56 30.00
N GLY A 115 11.64 -4.19 29.05
CA GLY A 115 11.15 -5.39 28.40
C GLY A 115 11.54 -5.54 26.93
N SER A 116 10.68 -6.20 26.20
CA SER A 116 10.83 -6.39 24.76
C SER A 116 9.52 -6.04 24.07
N MET A 117 9.61 -5.58 22.82
CA MET A 117 8.44 -5.44 21.95
C MET A 117 8.79 -5.76 20.51
N SER A 118 7.78 -6.09 19.73
CA SER A 118 7.88 -6.12 18.28
C SER A 118 6.90 -5.13 17.65
N ILE A 119 7.26 -4.59 16.48
CA ILE A 119 6.46 -3.58 15.78
C ILE A 119 6.55 -3.74 14.27
N CYS A 120 5.47 -3.48 13.58
CA CYS A 120 5.40 -3.28 12.15
C CYS A 120 4.52 -2.07 11.81
N HIS A 121 4.79 -1.43 10.68
CA HIS A 121 4.24 -0.13 10.31
C HIS A 121 3.93 -0.07 8.81
N ASN A 122 2.85 0.65 8.49
CA ASN A 122 2.46 1.05 7.14
C ASN A 122 2.23 2.57 7.10
N GLY A 123 2.86 3.26 6.15
CA GLY A 123 2.76 4.70 5.94
C GLY A 123 4.12 5.41 5.93
N SER A 124 4.12 6.73 6.14
CA SER A 124 5.33 7.56 6.18
C SER A 124 5.24 8.63 7.26
N ILE A 125 6.26 8.67 8.12
CA ILE A 125 6.40 9.68 9.18
C ILE A 125 7.05 10.93 8.58
N THR A 126 6.31 12.03 8.53
CA THR A 126 6.76 13.25 7.86
C THR A 126 7.79 14.04 8.67
N ASN A 127 7.79 13.91 9.99
CA ASN A 127 8.82 14.48 10.87
C ASN A 127 9.93 13.47 11.26
N PHE A 128 10.17 12.48 10.38
CA PHE A 128 11.20 11.45 10.59
C PHE A 128 12.58 12.03 10.86
N ALA A 129 13.00 13.02 10.06
CA ALA A 129 14.34 13.62 10.17
C ALA A 129 14.55 14.33 11.50
N GLU A 130 13.55 15.07 11.96
CA GLU A 130 13.59 15.82 13.22
C GLU A 130 13.67 14.87 14.42
N ILE A 131 12.75 13.88 14.48
CA ILE A 131 12.72 12.91 15.59
C ILE A 131 14.00 12.08 15.61
N ARG A 132 14.46 11.59 14.45
CA ARG A 132 15.69 10.80 14.37
C ARG A 132 16.88 11.58 14.88
N LYS A 133 17.03 12.84 14.48
CA LYS A 133 18.10 13.72 14.94
C LYS A 133 18.07 13.89 16.47
N GLU A 134 16.91 14.16 17.04
CA GLU A 134 16.73 14.29 18.49
C GLU A 134 17.16 13.00 19.24
N LEU A 135 16.73 11.85 18.73
CA LEU A 135 17.09 10.56 19.32
C LEU A 135 18.59 10.24 19.17
N GLU A 136 19.20 10.54 18.00
CA GLU A 136 20.65 10.35 17.77
C GLU A 136 21.49 11.27 18.68
N GLU A 137 21.07 12.52 18.89
CA GLU A 137 21.69 13.46 19.86
C GLU A 137 21.55 12.94 21.30
N GLY A 138 20.47 12.19 21.60
CA GLY A 138 20.28 11.47 22.86
C GLY A 138 21.06 10.14 22.97
N GLY A 139 21.81 9.76 21.93
CA GLY A 139 22.64 8.55 21.91
C GLY A 139 21.96 7.30 21.33
N ALA A 140 20.80 7.43 20.67
CA ALA A 140 20.18 6.30 19.98
C ALA A 140 21.01 5.84 18.78
N ILE A 141 21.12 4.53 18.59
CA ILE A 141 21.88 3.89 17.50
C ILE A 141 20.90 3.18 16.56
N PHE A 142 20.64 3.77 15.41
CA PHE A 142 19.76 3.19 14.41
C PHE A 142 20.48 2.17 13.52
N GLN A 143 19.79 1.08 13.19
CA GLN A 143 20.28 0.01 12.32
C GLN A 143 19.73 0.13 10.88
N SER A 144 18.67 0.93 10.72
CA SER A 144 17.97 1.10 9.43
C SER A 144 17.39 2.50 9.26
N PHE A 145 16.75 2.74 8.13
CA PHE A 145 15.93 3.93 7.87
C PHE A 145 14.42 3.62 7.94
N SER A 146 14.05 2.58 8.67
CA SER A 146 12.67 2.16 8.81
C SER A 146 11.90 3.08 9.76
N ASN A 147 10.70 3.53 9.35
CA ASN A 147 9.77 4.21 10.25
C ASN A 147 9.42 3.35 11.48
N ALA A 148 9.36 2.02 11.34
CA ALA A 148 9.09 1.12 12.45
C ALA A 148 10.20 1.19 13.53
N GLU A 149 11.47 1.34 13.13
CA GLU A 149 12.57 1.52 14.06
C GLU A 149 12.47 2.86 14.80
N LEU A 150 12.16 3.93 14.07
CA LEU A 150 11.92 5.24 14.68
C LEU A 150 10.81 5.18 15.73
N ILE A 151 9.64 4.63 15.36
CA ILE A 151 8.49 4.52 16.26
C ILE A 151 8.86 3.69 17.50
N ALA A 152 9.57 2.58 17.31
CA ALA A 152 10.03 1.72 18.41
C ALA A 152 10.94 2.48 19.40
N TYR A 153 11.87 3.30 18.90
CA TYR A 153 12.71 4.14 19.74
C TYR A 153 11.94 5.22 20.48
N VAL A 154 10.97 5.88 19.83
CA VAL A 154 10.10 6.86 20.49
C VAL A 154 9.30 6.20 21.61
N ILE A 155 8.69 5.04 21.37
CA ILE A 155 7.94 4.29 22.40
C ILE A 155 8.87 3.90 23.55
N ALA A 156 10.08 3.40 23.26
CA ALA A 156 11.04 3.01 24.29
C ALA A 156 11.51 4.21 25.15
N SER A 157 11.69 5.37 24.51
CA SER A 157 12.03 6.62 25.21
C SER A 157 10.88 7.09 26.11
N GLU A 158 9.66 7.11 25.60
CA GLU A 158 8.47 7.50 26.40
C GLU A 158 8.24 6.54 27.57
N ARG A 159 8.52 5.24 27.38
CA ARG A 159 8.30 4.22 28.41
C ARG A 159 9.18 4.42 29.67
N VAL A 160 10.27 5.15 29.56
CA VAL A 160 11.11 5.50 30.71
C VAL A 160 10.35 6.39 31.72
N ASN A 161 9.45 7.24 31.22
CA ASN A 161 8.74 8.24 32.00
C ASN A 161 7.23 7.95 32.11
N SER A 162 6.75 6.84 31.59
CA SER A 162 5.33 6.45 31.61
C SER A 162 5.10 5.32 32.60
N ASP A 163 3.95 5.36 33.30
CA ASP A 163 3.58 4.32 34.27
C ASP A 163 3.20 3.00 33.60
N SER A 164 2.68 3.06 32.36
CA SER A 164 2.26 1.89 31.59
C SER A 164 2.79 1.92 30.16
N ILE A 165 2.76 0.77 29.48
CA ILE A 165 3.12 0.68 28.05
C ILE A 165 2.08 1.38 27.18
N GLU A 166 0.80 1.37 27.58
CA GLU A 166 -0.29 2.07 26.89
C GLU A 166 -0.05 3.57 26.88
N GLU A 167 0.34 4.12 28.03
CA GLU A 167 0.70 5.53 28.13
C GLU A 167 1.90 5.89 27.27
N ALA A 168 2.94 5.03 27.25
CA ALA A 168 4.11 5.22 26.42
C ALA A 168 3.76 5.20 24.93
N VAL A 169 2.90 4.27 24.47
CA VAL A 169 2.44 4.20 23.08
C VAL A 169 1.61 5.43 22.74
N LYS A 170 0.71 5.87 23.64
CA LYS A 170 -0.07 7.10 23.48
C LYS A 170 0.84 8.31 23.32
N ASN A 171 1.78 8.52 24.26
CA ASN A 171 2.69 9.67 24.25
C ASN A 171 3.59 9.66 23.01
N ALA A 172 4.07 8.49 22.60
CA ALA A 172 4.83 8.33 21.37
C ALA A 172 4.01 8.74 20.15
N SER A 173 2.74 8.29 20.06
CA SER A 173 1.86 8.60 18.93
C SER A 173 1.60 10.10 18.78
N LEU A 174 1.52 10.85 19.90
CA LEU A 174 1.37 12.31 19.89
C LEU A 174 2.59 13.07 19.34
N LYS A 175 3.77 12.43 19.31
CA LYS A 175 4.99 13.01 18.72
C LYS A 175 5.13 12.74 17.23
N LEU A 176 4.45 11.72 16.71
CA LEU A 176 4.53 11.34 15.32
C LEU A 176 3.65 12.23 14.44
N GLN A 177 4.17 12.61 13.28
CA GLN A 177 3.42 13.34 12.26
C GLN A 177 3.43 12.58 10.94
N GLY A 178 2.36 12.71 10.15
CA GLY A 178 2.22 12.06 8.86
C GLY A 178 1.24 10.89 8.90
N ALA A 179 1.45 9.94 8.00
CA ALA A 179 0.59 8.78 7.86
C ALA A 179 1.17 7.56 8.57
N TYR A 180 0.41 6.96 9.47
CA TYR A 180 0.82 5.73 10.10
C TYR A 180 -0.35 4.84 10.51
N SER A 181 -0.24 3.57 10.17
CA SER A 181 -0.95 2.48 10.82
C SER A 181 0.10 1.49 11.30
N PHE A 182 0.24 1.31 12.60
CA PHE A 182 1.19 0.36 13.13
C PHE A 182 0.55 -0.66 14.07
N VAL A 183 1.14 -1.85 14.06
CA VAL A 183 0.80 -2.93 14.98
C VAL A 183 2.05 -3.25 15.80
N ALA A 184 1.89 -3.26 17.11
CA ALA A 184 2.98 -3.59 18.02
C ALA A 184 2.51 -4.59 19.07
N ASN A 185 3.43 -5.36 19.67
CA ASN A 185 3.09 -6.17 20.81
C ASN A 185 4.18 -6.08 21.90
N SER A 186 3.71 -5.99 23.13
CA SER A 186 4.49 -6.18 24.35
C SER A 186 4.44 -7.65 24.79
N PRO A 187 5.06 -8.05 25.91
CA PRO A 187 4.97 -9.43 26.39
C PRO A 187 3.56 -9.98 26.59
N SER A 188 2.55 -9.12 26.83
CA SER A 188 1.19 -9.54 27.18
C SER A 188 0.09 -8.82 26.41
N LYS A 189 0.40 -7.84 25.57
CA LYS A 189 -0.59 -6.98 24.89
C LYS A 189 -0.28 -6.80 23.41
N LEU A 190 -1.33 -6.73 22.59
CA LEU A 190 -1.27 -6.34 21.19
C LEU A 190 -1.84 -4.93 21.04
N PHE A 191 -1.15 -4.08 20.29
CA PHE A 191 -1.53 -2.70 20.00
C PHE A 191 -1.79 -2.54 18.51
N ALA A 192 -2.85 -1.81 18.17
CA ALA A 192 -3.11 -1.33 16.82
C ALA A 192 -3.41 0.17 16.89
N VAL A 193 -2.61 0.97 16.20
CA VAL A 193 -2.68 2.43 16.27
C VAL A 193 -2.80 3.01 14.88
N ARG A 194 -3.71 3.97 14.72
CA ARG A 194 -3.94 4.67 13.46
C ARG A 194 -3.75 6.18 13.64
N ASP A 195 -3.12 6.84 12.66
CA ASP A 195 -2.87 8.27 12.67
C ASP A 195 -4.17 9.11 12.80
N PRO A 196 -4.09 10.37 13.30
CA PRO A 196 -5.27 11.21 13.53
C PRO A 196 -6.04 11.59 12.26
N ASN A 197 -5.38 11.57 11.09
CA ASN A 197 -6.02 11.82 9.80
C ASN A 197 -6.63 10.55 9.20
N GLY A 198 -6.16 9.36 9.64
CA GLY A 198 -6.61 8.07 9.14
C GLY A 198 -6.18 7.79 7.70
N PHE A 199 -5.00 8.27 7.27
CA PHE A 199 -4.53 8.12 5.89
C PHE A 199 -4.51 6.67 5.44
N ARG A 200 -3.97 5.77 6.30
CA ARG A 200 -3.83 4.34 5.97
C ARG A 200 -4.93 3.52 6.63
N PRO A 201 -5.44 2.50 5.94
CA PRO A 201 -6.47 1.65 6.50
C PRO A 201 -5.91 0.76 7.61
N LEU A 202 -6.74 0.51 8.61
CA LEU A 202 -6.52 -0.48 9.67
C LEU A 202 -7.87 -0.94 10.19
N CYS A 203 -8.08 -2.24 10.32
CA CYS A 203 -9.35 -2.81 10.73
C CYS A 203 -9.18 -3.94 11.75
N ILE A 204 -10.27 -4.25 12.44
CA ILE A 204 -10.34 -5.22 13.53
C ILE A 204 -11.32 -6.32 13.15
N GLY A 205 -10.92 -7.56 13.39
CA GLY A 205 -11.75 -8.75 13.25
C GLY A 205 -11.73 -9.64 14.48
N LYS A 206 -12.60 -10.64 14.48
CA LYS A 206 -12.71 -11.65 15.53
C LYS A 206 -12.62 -13.04 14.92
N LEU A 207 -11.69 -13.85 15.41
CA LEU A 207 -11.49 -15.24 15.02
C LEU A 207 -11.80 -16.13 16.24
N GLY A 208 -13.00 -16.71 16.31
CA GLY A 208 -13.46 -17.44 17.48
C GLY A 208 -13.41 -16.58 18.75
N LYS A 209 -12.56 -16.95 19.71
CA LYS A 209 -12.32 -16.19 20.95
C LYS A 209 -11.23 -15.14 20.79
N SER A 210 -10.48 -15.16 19.69
CA SER A 210 -9.29 -14.36 19.43
C SER A 210 -9.64 -13.08 18.68
N TYR A 211 -8.78 -12.05 18.79
CA TYR A 211 -8.90 -10.81 18.03
C TYR A 211 -7.77 -10.70 17.00
N VAL A 212 -8.10 -10.15 15.86
CA VAL A 212 -7.16 -9.91 14.76
C VAL A 212 -7.26 -8.46 14.29
N VAL A 213 -6.13 -7.91 13.85
CA VAL A 213 -6.04 -6.60 13.24
C VAL A 213 -5.30 -6.72 11.90
N ALA A 214 -5.71 -5.96 10.89
CA ALA A 214 -5.10 -6.00 9.57
C ALA A 214 -5.23 -4.67 8.83
N SER A 215 -4.37 -4.42 7.86
CA SER A 215 -4.51 -3.29 6.95
C SER A 215 -5.81 -3.33 6.16
N GLU A 216 -6.29 -4.52 5.77
CA GLU A 216 -7.50 -4.69 4.95
C GLU A 216 -8.41 -5.81 5.45
N SER A 217 -9.72 -5.64 5.25
CA SER A 217 -10.74 -6.61 5.69
C SER A 217 -10.74 -7.93 4.91
N CYS A 218 -10.21 -7.96 3.67
CA CYS A 218 -10.07 -9.20 2.88
C CYS A 218 -9.22 -10.27 3.57
N VAL A 219 -8.38 -9.87 4.51
CA VAL A 219 -7.63 -10.79 5.38
C VAL A 219 -8.57 -11.67 6.20
N PHE A 220 -9.62 -11.05 6.76
CA PHE A 220 -10.55 -11.76 7.65
C PHE A 220 -11.30 -12.85 6.92
N ASP A 221 -11.76 -12.59 5.69
CA ASP A 221 -12.39 -13.60 4.85
C ASP A 221 -11.44 -14.77 4.58
N SER A 222 -10.14 -14.45 4.33
CA SER A 222 -9.12 -15.45 4.03
C SER A 222 -8.79 -16.38 5.21
N ILE A 223 -8.85 -15.87 6.44
CA ILE A 223 -8.53 -16.64 7.67
C ILE A 223 -9.77 -17.10 8.43
N GLY A 224 -10.98 -16.85 7.90
CA GLY A 224 -12.24 -17.22 8.56
C GLY A 224 -12.60 -16.37 9.79
N ALA A 225 -12.08 -15.13 9.86
CA ALA A 225 -12.42 -14.18 10.91
C ALA A 225 -13.63 -13.31 10.51
N GLN A 226 -14.37 -12.83 11.49
CA GLN A 226 -15.46 -11.89 11.29
C GLN A 226 -14.93 -10.46 11.35
N PHE A 227 -15.23 -9.64 10.32
CA PHE A 227 -14.98 -8.19 10.37
C PHE A 227 -15.85 -7.54 11.46
N LEU A 228 -15.24 -6.76 12.34
CA LEU A 228 -15.93 -6.00 13.37
C LEU A 228 -16.11 -4.54 12.97
N ARG A 229 -15.01 -3.84 12.72
CA ARG A 229 -14.99 -2.43 12.35
C ARG A 229 -13.59 -1.98 11.90
N ASN A 230 -13.52 -0.82 11.31
CA ASN A 230 -12.25 -0.12 11.13
C ASN A 230 -11.75 0.49 12.46
N VAL A 231 -10.43 0.62 12.61
CA VAL A 231 -9.82 1.45 13.65
C VAL A 231 -10.06 2.90 13.28
N ARG A 232 -10.60 3.69 14.20
CA ARG A 232 -10.91 5.10 13.94
C ARG A 232 -9.63 5.92 13.79
N PRO A 233 -9.65 7.01 13.02
CA PRO A 233 -8.54 7.97 13.00
C PRO A 233 -8.22 8.47 14.43
N GLY A 234 -6.91 8.48 14.78
CA GLY A 234 -6.44 8.83 16.11
C GLY A 234 -6.73 7.83 17.22
N GLU A 235 -7.16 6.61 16.88
CA GLU A 235 -7.46 5.56 17.86
C GLU A 235 -6.26 4.63 18.08
N MET A 236 -6.06 4.28 19.35
CA MET A 236 -5.28 3.13 19.78
C MET A 236 -6.20 2.04 20.30
N VAL A 237 -6.08 0.85 19.75
CA VAL A 237 -6.72 -0.37 20.23
C VAL A 237 -5.68 -1.20 20.96
N VAL A 238 -6.02 -1.66 22.17
CA VAL A 238 -5.22 -2.56 22.99
C VAL A 238 -5.99 -3.85 23.17
N ILE A 239 -5.33 -4.97 22.91
CA ILE A 239 -5.92 -6.31 23.09
C ILE A 239 -5.06 -7.09 24.06
N ASP A 240 -5.68 -7.61 25.11
CA ASP A 240 -5.06 -8.38 26.16
C ASP A 240 -5.97 -9.53 26.65
N GLU A 241 -5.65 -10.12 27.80
CA GLU A 241 -6.44 -11.21 28.38
C GLU A 241 -7.86 -10.78 28.80
N GLU A 242 -8.08 -9.50 29.10
CA GLU A 242 -9.40 -8.97 29.46
C GLU A 242 -10.25 -8.70 28.20
N GLY A 243 -9.63 -8.43 27.05
CA GLY A 243 -10.31 -8.23 25.79
C GLY A 243 -9.75 -7.11 24.94
N LEU A 244 -10.64 -6.45 24.23
CA LEU A 244 -10.35 -5.33 23.37
C LEU A 244 -10.74 -4.03 24.08
N HIS A 245 -9.76 -3.15 24.20
CA HIS A 245 -9.91 -1.81 24.78
C HIS A 245 -9.60 -0.77 23.71
N SER A 246 -10.34 0.33 23.70
CA SER A 246 -10.24 1.39 22.69
C SER A 246 -9.96 2.73 23.40
N TYR A 247 -8.92 3.42 22.92
CA TYR A 247 -8.49 4.70 23.46
C TYR A 247 -8.40 5.72 22.31
N GLN A 248 -9.16 6.81 22.38
CA GLN A 248 -8.97 7.94 21.48
C GLN A 248 -7.74 8.73 21.97
N ILE A 249 -6.65 8.72 21.20
CA ILE A 249 -5.40 9.44 21.51
C ILE A 249 -5.58 10.91 21.17
N GLU A 250 -6.08 11.17 19.98
CA GLU A 250 -6.29 12.51 19.44
C GLU A 250 -7.58 12.52 18.63
N GLU A 251 -8.39 13.56 18.80
CA GLU A 251 -9.59 13.73 17.97
C GLU A 251 -9.18 14.11 16.55
N ALA A 252 -9.79 13.46 15.58
CA ALA A 252 -9.58 13.76 14.17
C ALA A 252 -10.22 15.13 13.84
N ASN A 253 -9.42 16.16 13.66
CA ASN A 253 -9.91 17.45 13.20
C ASN A 253 -10.40 17.40 11.75
N ASN A 254 -9.72 16.61 10.91
CA ASN A 254 -10.06 16.34 9.52
C ASN A 254 -9.62 14.94 9.15
N THR A 255 -10.55 14.04 8.92
CA THR A 255 -10.21 12.74 8.31
C THR A 255 -9.70 12.94 6.89
N SER A 256 -8.74 12.11 6.47
CA SER A 256 -8.06 12.27 5.18
C SER A 256 -7.67 10.90 4.60
N LEU A 257 -8.68 10.05 4.40
CA LEU A 257 -8.48 8.71 3.83
C LEU A 257 -7.82 8.81 2.46
N CYS A 258 -6.80 8.00 2.20
CA CYS A 258 -6.13 7.99 0.92
C CYS A 258 -7.08 7.58 -0.21
N LEU A 259 -7.33 8.47 -1.18
CA LEU A 259 -8.13 8.15 -2.37
C LEU A 259 -7.50 7.04 -3.20
N PHE A 260 -6.17 6.97 -3.19
CA PHE A 260 -5.45 5.98 -3.99
C PHE A 260 -5.64 4.54 -3.51
N GLU A 261 -6.01 4.34 -2.23
CA GLU A 261 -6.45 3.04 -1.73
C GLU A 261 -7.65 2.53 -2.53
N TYR A 262 -8.63 3.40 -2.83
CA TYR A 262 -9.79 3.04 -3.65
C TYR A 262 -9.48 2.92 -5.14
N VAL A 263 -8.53 3.71 -5.65
CA VAL A 263 -8.15 3.65 -7.07
C VAL A 263 -7.43 2.35 -7.38
N TYR A 264 -6.42 1.98 -6.59
CA TYR A 264 -5.50 0.92 -6.95
C TYR A 264 -5.10 -0.01 -5.79
N ILE A 265 -4.70 0.53 -4.61
CA ILE A 265 -3.93 -0.23 -3.61
C ILE A 265 -4.76 -1.36 -3.00
N ALA A 266 -5.93 -1.02 -2.44
CA ALA A 266 -6.74 -2.02 -1.75
C ALA A 266 -7.33 -3.07 -2.70
N ARG A 267 -7.49 -4.28 -2.22
CA ARG A 267 -8.15 -5.35 -2.98
C ARG A 267 -9.63 -5.04 -3.17
N PRO A 268 -10.22 -5.42 -4.32
CA PRO A 268 -11.65 -5.17 -4.59
C PRO A 268 -12.61 -5.76 -3.56
N ASP A 269 -12.25 -6.89 -2.97
CA ASP A 269 -13.02 -7.60 -1.94
C ASP A 269 -12.87 -6.99 -0.54
N SER A 270 -12.07 -5.94 -0.38
CA SER A 270 -11.94 -5.21 0.89
C SER A 270 -13.07 -4.21 1.10
N VAL A 271 -13.41 -4.02 2.39
CA VAL A 271 -14.26 -2.94 2.89
C VAL A 271 -13.39 -2.01 3.71
N LEU A 272 -13.28 -0.76 3.28
CA LEU A 272 -12.59 0.31 3.98
C LEU A 272 -13.61 1.30 4.58
N ASP A 273 -13.14 2.39 5.16
CA ASP A 273 -13.98 3.35 5.89
C ASP A 273 -15.18 3.88 5.09
N CYS A 274 -15.02 4.10 3.79
CA CYS A 274 -16.10 4.59 2.92
C CYS A 274 -16.94 3.47 2.27
N GLY A 275 -16.62 2.21 2.53
CA GLY A 275 -17.36 1.05 2.04
C GLY A 275 -16.56 0.12 1.12
N SER A 276 -17.27 -0.69 0.34
CA SER A 276 -16.68 -1.70 -0.55
C SER A 276 -15.84 -1.06 -1.65
N VAL A 277 -14.59 -1.48 -1.77
CA VAL A 277 -13.65 -1.00 -2.82
C VAL A 277 -14.20 -1.33 -4.21
N HIS A 278 -14.69 -2.56 -4.43
CA HIS A 278 -15.33 -2.97 -5.68
C HIS A 278 -16.49 -2.05 -6.07
N ALA A 279 -17.41 -1.80 -5.14
CA ALA A 279 -18.58 -0.97 -5.40
C ALA A 279 -18.19 0.48 -5.78
N ILE A 280 -17.20 1.05 -5.07
CA ILE A 280 -16.70 2.41 -5.34
C ILE A 280 -16.00 2.48 -6.70
N ARG A 281 -15.16 1.52 -7.06
CA ARG A 281 -14.53 1.44 -8.39
C ARG A 281 -15.56 1.33 -9.52
N LYS A 282 -16.63 0.59 -9.31
CA LYS A 282 -17.75 0.54 -10.29
C LYS A 282 -18.42 1.91 -10.45
N GLU A 283 -18.65 2.65 -9.35
CA GLU A 283 -19.22 3.99 -9.44
C GLU A 283 -18.28 4.97 -10.16
N PHE A 284 -16.94 4.84 -10.00
CA PHE A 284 -15.98 5.60 -10.83
C PHE A 284 -16.17 5.30 -12.33
N GLY A 285 -16.32 4.03 -12.68
CA GLY A 285 -16.58 3.62 -14.07
C GLY A 285 -17.89 4.17 -14.62
N LYS A 286 -18.97 4.14 -13.82
CA LYS A 286 -20.26 4.74 -14.21
C LYS A 286 -20.15 6.23 -14.43
N GLN A 287 -19.39 6.92 -13.59
CA GLN A 287 -19.17 8.35 -13.73
C GLN A 287 -18.36 8.67 -14.99
N LEU A 288 -17.33 7.89 -15.30
CA LEU A 288 -16.57 8.03 -16.54
C LEU A 288 -17.45 7.86 -17.78
N ALA A 289 -18.44 6.94 -17.76
CA ALA A 289 -19.37 6.77 -18.86
C ALA A 289 -20.32 7.97 -19.05
N ARG A 290 -20.67 8.66 -17.95
CA ARG A 290 -21.47 9.90 -18.01
C ARG A 290 -20.67 11.08 -18.55
N ASP A 291 -19.40 11.21 -18.11
CA ASP A 291 -18.55 12.35 -18.45
C ASP A 291 -17.94 12.23 -19.85
N TYR A 292 -17.65 10.99 -20.29
CA TYR A 292 -16.97 10.70 -21.55
C TYR A 292 -17.70 9.59 -22.34
N PRO A 293 -18.94 9.81 -22.75
CA PRO A 293 -19.67 8.84 -23.59
C PRO A 293 -18.98 8.69 -24.95
N VAL A 294 -19.01 7.49 -25.49
CA VAL A 294 -18.45 7.18 -26.81
C VAL A 294 -19.20 6.03 -27.42
N ASP A 295 -19.35 6.04 -28.76
CA ASP A 295 -19.90 4.92 -29.50
C ASP A 295 -18.81 3.85 -29.72
N ALA A 296 -18.97 2.70 -29.09
CA ALA A 296 -18.00 1.60 -29.13
C ALA A 296 -18.70 0.24 -29.07
N ASP A 297 -17.98 -0.80 -29.45
CA ASP A 297 -18.53 -2.15 -29.56
C ASP A 297 -18.33 -2.98 -28.31
N ILE A 298 -17.28 -2.69 -27.52
CA ILE A 298 -16.97 -3.34 -26.23
C ILE A 298 -16.30 -2.39 -25.24
N VAL A 299 -16.51 -2.69 -23.95
CA VAL A 299 -15.73 -2.13 -22.83
C VAL A 299 -14.88 -3.22 -22.26
N CYS A 300 -13.61 -2.92 -21.95
CA CYS A 300 -12.74 -3.83 -21.23
C CYS A 300 -11.88 -3.07 -20.20
N GLY A 301 -11.41 -3.78 -19.17
CA GLY A 301 -10.43 -3.25 -18.20
C GLY A 301 -9.01 -3.70 -18.50
N VAL A 302 -8.05 -2.90 -18.12
CA VAL A 302 -6.66 -3.36 -17.98
C VAL A 302 -6.59 -4.27 -16.76
N PRO A 303 -6.23 -5.56 -16.90
CA PRO A 303 -6.24 -6.48 -15.78
C PRO A 303 -5.12 -6.19 -14.77
N ASP A 304 -5.36 -6.26 -13.46
CA ASP A 304 -6.65 -6.61 -12.81
C ASP A 304 -7.39 -5.33 -12.33
N SER A 305 -6.69 -4.21 -12.13
CA SER A 305 -7.14 -2.98 -11.46
C SER A 305 -8.22 -2.20 -12.23
N GLY A 306 -8.20 -2.23 -13.57
CA GLY A 306 -9.19 -1.55 -14.39
C GLY A 306 -10.53 -2.30 -14.52
N ASN A 307 -10.62 -3.55 -14.07
CA ASN A 307 -11.79 -4.40 -14.36
C ASN A 307 -13.08 -3.91 -13.68
N ASP A 308 -13.02 -3.47 -12.43
CA ASP A 308 -14.21 -3.03 -11.69
C ASP A 308 -14.81 -1.76 -12.30
N ALA A 309 -13.95 -0.79 -12.61
CA ALA A 309 -14.38 0.45 -13.27
C ALA A 309 -14.91 0.17 -14.68
N ALA A 310 -14.32 -0.78 -15.42
CA ALA A 310 -14.80 -1.19 -16.73
C ALA A 310 -16.21 -1.82 -16.67
N GLN A 311 -16.49 -2.63 -15.67
CA GLN A 311 -17.84 -3.15 -15.43
C GLN A 311 -18.84 -2.01 -15.16
N GLY A 312 -18.45 -1.03 -14.31
CA GLY A 312 -19.29 0.13 -14.04
C GLY A 312 -19.54 0.99 -15.28
N TYR A 313 -18.52 1.21 -16.10
CA TYR A 313 -18.66 1.92 -17.38
C TYR A 313 -19.63 1.19 -18.32
N ALA A 314 -19.48 -0.13 -18.46
CA ALA A 314 -20.35 -0.95 -19.30
C ALA A 314 -21.81 -0.92 -18.82
N GLU A 315 -22.06 -1.05 -17.52
CA GLU A 315 -23.41 -0.96 -16.93
C GLU A 315 -24.07 0.39 -17.21
N GLN A 316 -23.32 1.49 -17.15
CA GLN A 316 -23.86 2.84 -17.35
C GLN A 316 -24.05 3.19 -18.82
N SER A 317 -23.13 2.77 -19.69
CA SER A 317 -23.17 3.09 -21.12
C SER A 317 -24.07 2.16 -21.94
N GLY A 318 -24.36 0.95 -21.41
CA GLY A 318 -25.05 -0.11 -22.17
C GLY A 318 -24.15 -0.84 -23.17
N ILE A 319 -22.85 -0.46 -23.28
CA ILE A 319 -21.88 -1.14 -24.14
C ILE A 319 -21.46 -2.45 -23.46
N PRO A 320 -21.45 -3.60 -24.16
CA PRO A 320 -21.11 -4.88 -23.56
C PRO A 320 -19.69 -4.90 -22.94
N TYR A 321 -19.57 -5.41 -21.70
CA TYR A 321 -18.28 -5.74 -21.13
C TYR A 321 -17.71 -7.01 -21.75
N SER A 322 -16.45 -6.98 -22.18
CA SER A 322 -15.74 -8.15 -22.72
C SER A 322 -14.28 -8.13 -22.34
N ALA A 323 -13.71 -9.28 -22.02
CA ALA A 323 -12.27 -9.37 -21.79
C ALA A 323 -11.52 -9.22 -23.12
N ALA A 324 -10.70 -8.19 -23.25
CA ALA A 324 -9.78 -8.02 -24.38
C ALA A 324 -8.37 -8.58 -24.09
N PHE A 325 -8.07 -8.84 -22.84
CA PHE A 325 -6.75 -9.31 -22.39
C PHE A 325 -6.84 -10.55 -21.51
N ILE A 326 -5.79 -11.38 -21.62
CA ILE A 326 -5.50 -12.45 -20.64
C ILE A 326 -4.18 -12.14 -19.99
N LYS A 327 -4.17 -12.09 -18.66
CA LYS A 327 -2.97 -11.96 -17.84
C LYS A 327 -2.40 -13.35 -17.54
N ASN A 328 -1.13 -13.56 -17.86
CA ASN A 328 -0.45 -14.79 -17.49
C ASN A 328 -0.11 -14.78 -16.00
N LYS A 329 -0.85 -15.56 -15.22
CA LYS A 329 -0.72 -15.65 -13.76
C LYS A 329 0.55 -16.41 -13.31
N TYR A 330 1.17 -17.16 -14.21
CA TYR A 330 2.38 -17.97 -13.90
C TYR A 330 3.69 -17.18 -14.04
N ILE A 331 3.64 -15.96 -14.56
CA ILE A 331 4.80 -15.09 -14.64
C ILE A 331 4.75 -14.13 -13.43
N GLY A 332 5.60 -14.39 -12.44
CA GLY A 332 5.72 -13.59 -11.23
C GLY A 332 6.16 -12.14 -11.52
N ARG A 333 5.88 -11.22 -10.58
CA ARG A 333 6.34 -9.82 -10.65
C ARG A 333 7.84 -9.65 -10.37
N GLY A 334 8.54 -10.67 -9.84
CA GLY A 334 9.95 -10.68 -9.42
C GLY A 334 11.02 -10.41 -10.48
N LEU A 335 10.67 -9.69 -11.56
CA LEU A 335 11.56 -9.39 -12.69
C LEU A 335 11.94 -7.89 -12.77
N SER A 336 11.89 -7.16 -11.67
CA SER A 336 12.23 -5.74 -11.59
C SER A 336 13.68 -5.41 -12.00
N ASN A 337 14.62 -6.38 -11.92
CA ASN A 337 16.05 -6.18 -12.18
C ASN A 337 16.51 -6.53 -13.61
N VAL A 338 15.63 -6.56 -14.60
CA VAL A 338 15.96 -7.00 -15.95
C VAL A 338 16.19 -5.83 -16.92
N LYS A 339 17.28 -5.87 -17.72
CA LYS A 339 17.65 -4.83 -18.73
C LYS A 339 16.54 -4.59 -19.78
N ASN A 340 16.41 -3.35 -20.27
CA ASN A 340 15.30 -2.83 -21.11
C ASN A 340 14.83 -3.73 -22.27
N THR A 341 15.72 -4.39 -23.00
CA THR A 341 15.36 -5.30 -24.10
C THR A 341 14.65 -6.59 -23.66
N LYS A 342 14.84 -6.99 -22.40
CA LYS A 342 14.10 -8.12 -21.79
C LYS A 342 12.74 -7.67 -21.24
N LYS A 343 12.56 -6.38 -20.91
CA LYS A 343 11.33 -5.82 -20.32
C LYS A 343 10.15 -5.86 -21.29
N GLU A 344 10.31 -5.41 -22.55
CA GLU A 344 9.26 -5.51 -23.57
C GLU A 344 8.81 -6.96 -23.83
N ARG A 345 9.78 -7.89 -23.83
CA ARG A 345 9.47 -9.32 -24.00
C ARG A 345 8.65 -9.85 -22.82
N LEU A 346 8.96 -9.42 -21.61
CA LEU A 346 8.24 -9.83 -20.40
C LEU A 346 6.83 -9.24 -20.35
N LEU A 347 6.65 -7.97 -20.75
CA LEU A 347 5.31 -7.36 -20.87
C LEU A 347 4.46 -8.14 -21.85
N LYS A 348 4.99 -8.50 -23.04
CA LYS A 348 4.30 -9.34 -24.02
C LYS A 348 3.96 -10.74 -23.50
N MET A 349 4.80 -11.29 -22.61
CA MET A 349 4.51 -12.61 -21.99
C MET A 349 3.46 -12.51 -20.87
N ARG A 350 3.35 -11.36 -20.21
CA ARG A 350 2.40 -11.15 -19.09
C ARG A 350 1.00 -10.85 -19.56
N LEU A 351 0.85 -10.09 -20.65
CA LEU A 351 -0.44 -9.61 -21.13
C LEU A 351 -0.63 -9.96 -22.59
N ASN A 352 -1.60 -10.83 -22.89
CA ASN A 352 -1.92 -11.27 -24.23
C ASN A 352 -3.29 -10.77 -24.64
N VAL A 353 -3.43 -10.28 -25.89
CA VAL A 353 -4.69 -9.80 -26.46
C VAL A 353 -5.52 -10.97 -26.98
N LEU A 354 -6.79 -10.99 -26.68
CA LEU A 354 -7.79 -11.88 -27.28
C LEU A 354 -8.20 -11.35 -28.67
N LYS A 355 -7.43 -11.69 -29.70
CA LYS A 355 -7.60 -11.18 -31.07
C LYS A 355 -9.01 -11.36 -31.61
N SER A 356 -9.71 -12.46 -31.28
CA SER A 356 -11.09 -12.70 -31.67
C SER A 356 -12.09 -11.71 -31.07
N GLN A 357 -11.77 -11.11 -29.93
CA GLN A 357 -12.62 -10.12 -29.27
C GLN A 357 -12.31 -8.69 -29.72
N VAL A 358 -11.14 -8.44 -30.30
CA VAL A 358 -10.59 -7.12 -30.58
C VAL A 358 -10.68 -6.74 -32.07
N LYS A 359 -10.47 -7.72 -32.97
CA LYS A 359 -10.34 -7.44 -34.42
C LYS A 359 -11.58 -6.74 -35.00
N GLY A 360 -11.33 -5.57 -35.60
CA GLY A 360 -12.33 -4.73 -36.25
C GLY A 360 -13.26 -3.97 -35.31
N LYS A 361 -13.03 -4.03 -34.00
CA LYS A 361 -13.91 -3.38 -33.01
C LYS A 361 -13.38 -2.04 -32.54
N ARG A 362 -14.31 -1.17 -32.16
CA ARG A 362 -14.08 0.07 -31.40
C ARG A 362 -14.14 -0.30 -29.91
N ILE A 363 -13.12 0.03 -29.17
CA ILE A 363 -12.90 -0.45 -27.80
C ILE A 363 -12.79 0.70 -26.83
N VAL A 364 -13.58 0.66 -25.75
CA VAL A 364 -13.31 1.46 -24.56
C VAL A 364 -12.47 0.62 -23.62
N ILE A 365 -11.27 1.12 -23.30
CA ILE A 365 -10.38 0.50 -22.33
C ILE A 365 -10.28 1.36 -21.07
N ILE A 366 -10.44 0.72 -19.91
CA ILE A 366 -10.37 1.39 -18.61
C ILE A 366 -9.09 0.95 -17.88
N ASP A 367 -8.30 1.92 -17.42
CA ASP A 367 -7.19 1.67 -16.48
C ASP A 367 -7.41 2.47 -15.19
N ASP A 368 -6.68 2.12 -14.13
CA ASP A 368 -6.77 2.76 -12.84
C ASP A 368 -6.12 4.16 -12.83
N SER A 369 -4.91 4.27 -13.35
CA SER A 369 -4.08 5.48 -13.29
C SER A 369 -3.12 5.55 -14.48
N LEU A 370 -2.62 6.77 -14.76
CA LEU A 370 -1.64 7.01 -15.80
C LEU A 370 -0.55 7.93 -15.25
N ILE A 371 0.67 7.41 -15.06
CA ILE A 371 1.81 8.13 -14.46
C ILE A 371 2.74 8.65 -15.55
N HIS A 372 3.43 7.75 -16.26
CA HIS A 372 4.37 8.10 -17.33
C HIS A 372 3.80 7.85 -18.74
N GLY A 373 2.71 7.09 -18.86
CA GLY A 373 2.03 6.78 -20.12
C GLY A 373 2.62 5.65 -20.95
N ASN A 374 3.77 5.08 -20.56
CA ASN A 374 4.43 4.02 -21.32
C ASN A 374 3.63 2.73 -21.35
N THR A 375 3.04 2.33 -20.21
CA THR A 375 2.17 1.15 -20.12
C THR A 375 0.92 1.34 -20.96
N ALA A 376 0.28 2.50 -20.88
CA ALA A 376 -0.91 2.84 -21.67
C ALA A 376 -0.61 2.82 -23.18
N SER A 377 0.51 3.43 -23.61
CA SER A 377 0.96 3.40 -25.00
C SER A 377 1.18 1.96 -25.49
N HIS A 378 1.82 1.12 -24.66
CA HIS A 378 2.03 -0.29 -25.00
C HIS A 378 0.72 -1.07 -25.13
N ILE A 379 -0.24 -0.84 -24.22
CA ILE A 379 -1.57 -1.47 -24.25
C ILE A 379 -2.32 -1.07 -25.51
N VAL A 380 -2.37 0.22 -25.82
CA VAL A 380 -3.02 0.71 -27.06
C VAL A 380 -2.37 0.11 -28.29
N LYS A 381 -1.03 0.06 -28.35
CA LYS A 381 -0.30 -0.57 -29.44
C LYS A 381 -0.66 -2.07 -29.61
N LEU A 382 -0.75 -2.83 -28.51
CA LEU A 382 -1.16 -4.24 -28.55
C LEU A 382 -2.56 -4.42 -29.14
N LEU A 383 -3.51 -3.55 -28.77
CA LEU A 383 -4.88 -3.57 -29.32
C LEU A 383 -4.91 -3.23 -30.81
N ARG A 384 -4.12 -2.23 -31.23
CA ARG A 384 -3.98 -1.87 -32.68
C ARG A 384 -3.36 -3.00 -33.49
N GLU A 385 -2.28 -3.61 -32.99
CA GLU A 385 -1.65 -4.79 -33.61
C GLU A 385 -2.60 -5.99 -33.69
N ALA A 386 -3.55 -6.12 -32.76
CA ALA A 386 -4.59 -7.13 -32.79
C ALA A 386 -5.77 -6.78 -33.73
N GLY A 387 -5.78 -5.58 -34.32
CA GLY A 387 -6.74 -5.12 -35.33
C GLY A 387 -7.91 -4.33 -34.78
N ALA A 388 -7.80 -3.68 -33.61
CA ALA A 388 -8.78 -2.72 -33.12
C ALA A 388 -8.93 -1.55 -34.10
N SER A 389 -10.17 -1.17 -34.43
CA SER A 389 -10.47 -0.03 -35.30
C SER A 389 -10.32 1.30 -34.57
N GLU A 390 -10.81 1.36 -33.33
CA GLU A 390 -10.68 2.51 -32.43
C GLU A 390 -10.36 2.04 -31.02
N VAL A 391 -9.60 2.89 -30.27
CA VAL A 391 -9.24 2.65 -28.86
C VAL A 391 -9.45 3.92 -28.07
N HIS A 392 -10.44 3.90 -27.19
CA HIS A 392 -10.81 5.01 -26.31
C HIS A 392 -10.35 4.71 -24.88
N MET A 393 -9.36 5.47 -24.37
CA MET A 393 -8.81 5.27 -23.03
C MET A 393 -9.63 6.06 -22.00
N ARG A 394 -9.96 5.41 -20.89
CA ARG A 394 -10.56 6.06 -19.71
C ARG A 394 -9.76 5.68 -18.47
N ILE A 395 -9.49 6.67 -17.64
CA ILE A 395 -8.67 6.52 -16.44
C ILE A 395 -9.56 6.79 -15.23
N SER A 396 -9.64 5.81 -14.32
CA SER A 396 -10.49 5.88 -13.12
C SER A 396 -9.84 6.62 -11.96
N SER A 397 -8.79 7.41 -12.22
CA SER A 397 -8.25 8.43 -11.34
C SER A 397 -8.13 9.78 -12.08
N PRO A 398 -7.99 10.90 -11.36
CA PRO A 398 -7.52 12.15 -11.93
C PRO A 398 -6.07 12.05 -12.40
N PRO A 399 -5.57 13.01 -13.20
CA PRO A 399 -4.15 13.09 -13.54
C PRO A 399 -3.27 13.21 -12.29
N LEU A 400 -2.26 12.34 -12.16
CA LEU A 400 -1.26 12.39 -11.11
C LEU A 400 -0.25 13.50 -11.40
N LYS A 401 -0.04 14.42 -10.45
CA LYS A 401 0.79 15.62 -10.63
C LYS A 401 1.76 15.89 -9.49
N TYR A 402 1.51 15.38 -8.29
CA TYR A 402 2.24 15.78 -7.09
C TYR A 402 2.76 14.57 -6.32
N THR A 403 3.90 14.75 -5.64
CA THR A 403 4.52 13.74 -4.77
C THR A 403 3.60 13.35 -3.62
N CYS A 404 3.59 12.09 -3.24
CA CYS A 404 2.93 11.63 -2.02
C CYS A 404 3.90 11.67 -0.83
N HIS A 405 3.51 12.36 0.26
CA HIS A 405 4.29 12.38 1.51
C HIS A 405 3.79 11.38 2.56
N TYR A 406 2.74 10.61 2.25
CA TYR A 406 2.03 9.76 3.21
C TYR A 406 2.19 8.26 2.94
N GLY A 407 3.18 7.88 2.11
CA GLY A 407 3.65 6.51 1.99
C GLY A 407 3.57 5.88 0.59
N SER A 408 2.80 6.44 -0.37
CA SER A 408 2.86 5.98 -1.77
C SER A 408 4.09 6.54 -2.47
N ASP A 409 4.74 5.69 -3.27
CA ASP A 409 5.98 6.06 -3.96
C ASP A 409 5.72 6.85 -5.26
N PHE A 410 5.55 8.16 -5.11
CA PHE A 410 5.41 9.12 -6.21
C PHE A 410 6.47 10.21 -6.11
N ASP A 411 7.75 9.86 -6.17
CA ASP A 411 8.83 10.81 -5.90
C ASP A 411 9.25 11.68 -7.09
N PHE A 412 8.71 11.44 -8.30
CA PHE A 412 9.22 12.04 -9.53
C PHE A 412 8.18 12.92 -10.25
N GLU A 413 7.76 14.02 -9.61
CA GLU A 413 6.83 15.00 -10.24
C GLU A 413 7.26 15.42 -11.64
N LYS A 414 8.58 15.58 -11.86
CA LYS A 414 9.14 16.02 -13.15
C LYS A 414 8.97 15.00 -14.27
N ASP A 415 8.76 13.73 -13.92
CA ASP A 415 8.65 12.63 -14.87
C ASP A 415 7.19 12.18 -15.08
N MET A 416 6.26 12.74 -14.30
CA MET A 416 4.82 12.49 -14.49
C MET A 416 4.33 13.13 -15.78
N VAL A 417 3.70 12.33 -16.64
CA VAL A 417 3.28 12.79 -17.97
C VAL A 417 2.32 13.98 -17.91
N ALA A 418 1.46 14.04 -16.89
CA ALA A 418 0.51 15.13 -16.69
C ALA A 418 1.16 16.48 -16.32
N ASN A 419 2.46 16.48 -15.95
CA ASN A 419 3.26 17.70 -15.74
C ASN A 419 4.09 18.11 -16.97
N ILE A 420 4.21 17.19 -17.95
CA ILE A 420 5.05 17.38 -19.14
C ILE A 420 4.20 17.69 -20.38
N MET A 421 2.98 17.11 -20.44
CA MET A 421 2.11 17.12 -21.61
C MET A 421 0.69 17.55 -21.24
N THR A 422 0.00 18.18 -22.16
CA THR A 422 -1.45 18.39 -22.11
C THR A 422 -2.20 17.07 -22.33
N GLU A 423 -3.50 17.00 -22.00
CA GLU A 423 -4.30 15.79 -22.22
C GLU A 423 -4.36 15.36 -23.69
N ASP A 424 -4.40 16.32 -24.64
CA ASP A 424 -4.34 16.02 -26.08
C ASP A 424 -2.97 15.48 -26.51
N GLU A 425 -1.88 15.99 -25.96
CA GLU A 425 -0.54 15.47 -26.21
C GLU A 425 -0.38 14.07 -25.61
N ILE A 426 -0.90 13.81 -24.39
CA ILE A 426 -0.92 12.48 -23.77
C ILE A 426 -1.73 11.50 -24.63
N LYS A 427 -2.93 11.90 -25.08
CA LYS A 427 -3.76 11.09 -25.98
C LYS A 427 -2.98 10.66 -27.22
N ASN A 428 -2.30 11.61 -27.86
CA ASN A 428 -1.51 11.36 -29.07
C ASN A 428 -0.27 10.49 -28.75
N PHE A 429 0.39 10.71 -27.61
CA PHE A 429 1.55 9.94 -27.17
C PHE A 429 1.20 8.47 -26.93
N ILE A 430 0.06 8.19 -26.27
CA ILE A 430 -0.39 6.83 -26.03
C ILE A 430 -1.02 6.18 -27.29
N GLY A 431 -1.36 6.96 -28.33
CA GLY A 431 -1.96 6.46 -29.58
C GLY A 431 -3.44 6.14 -29.50
N ALA A 432 -4.15 6.72 -28.52
CA ALA A 432 -5.60 6.55 -28.34
C ALA A 432 -6.40 7.53 -29.20
N ASP A 433 -7.62 7.14 -29.60
CA ASP A 433 -8.56 8.02 -30.32
C ASP A 433 -9.20 9.04 -29.40
N SER A 434 -9.43 8.69 -28.13
CA SER A 434 -9.84 9.63 -27.08
C SER A 434 -9.29 9.23 -25.72
N LEU A 435 -9.11 10.22 -24.85
CA LEU A 435 -8.67 10.07 -23.46
C LEU A 435 -9.65 10.80 -22.54
N GLY A 436 -9.92 10.24 -21.37
CA GLY A 436 -10.72 10.90 -20.33
C GLY A 436 -10.35 10.42 -18.94
N TYR A 437 -10.31 11.35 -17.99
CA TYR A 437 -10.02 11.12 -16.59
C TYR A 437 -11.24 11.44 -15.74
N ILE A 438 -11.46 10.66 -14.66
CA ILE A 438 -12.47 11.08 -13.68
C ILE A 438 -11.98 12.34 -12.96
N SER A 439 -12.88 13.28 -12.68
CA SER A 439 -12.52 14.49 -11.93
C SER A 439 -12.41 14.22 -10.42
N ILE A 440 -11.55 15.00 -9.72
CA ILE A 440 -11.42 14.96 -8.26
C ILE A 440 -12.78 15.17 -7.58
N ASP A 441 -13.56 16.14 -8.06
CA ASP A 441 -14.88 16.46 -7.50
C ASP A 441 -15.87 15.30 -7.61
N ASN A 442 -15.86 14.59 -8.74
CA ASN A 442 -16.71 13.43 -8.93
C ASN A 442 -16.27 12.25 -8.07
N MET A 443 -14.96 12.03 -7.90
CA MET A 443 -14.46 11.03 -6.96
C MET A 443 -14.88 11.33 -5.53
N LYS A 444 -14.68 12.57 -5.08
CA LYS A 444 -15.10 13.02 -3.73
C LYS A 444 -16.59 12.78 -3.51
N LYS A 445 -17.44 13.16 -4.44
CA LYS A 445 -18.91 12.94 -4.34
C LYS A 445 -19.28 11.46 -4.26
N ILE A 446 -18.53 10.58 -4.90
CA ILE A 446 -18.79 9.13 -4.87
C ILE A 446 -18.38 8.53 -3.52
N ILE A 447 -17.23 8.95 -2.99
CA ILE A 447 -16.66 8.40 -1.75
C ILE A 447 -17.30 9.05 -0.52
N ASP A 448 -17.50 10.36 -0.53
CA ASP A 448 -17.90 11.15 0.64
C ASP A 448 -19.42 11.15 0.87
N LYS A 449 -20.02 9.98 0.86
CA LYS A 449 -21.45 9.85 1.23
C LYS A 449 -21.73 10.09 2.72
N ASN A 450 -20.69 10.09 3.56
CA ASN A 450 -20.80 10.13 5.01
C ASN A 450 -20.02 11.28 5.69
N GLY A 451 -19.51 12.26 4.93
CA GLY A 451 -18.71 13.37 5.47
C GLY A 451 -17.33 12.94 5.97
N ILE A 452 -16.79 11.82 5.46
CA ILE A 452 -15.46 11.35 5.76
C ILE A 452 -14.50 12.04 4.79
N GLY A 453 -13.65 12.95 5.25
CA GLY A 453 -12.67 13.63 4.42
C GLY A 453 -11.69 12.65 3.74
N VAL A 454 -11.19 13.04 2.57
CA VAL A 454 -10.27 12.22 1.78
C VAL A 454 -8.99 12.98 1.45
N CYS A 455 -7.87 12.26 1.33
CA CYS A 455 -6.61 12.78 0.83
C CYS A 455 -6.54 12.59 -0.69
N ASP A 456 -6.46 13.68 -1.41
CA ASP A 456 -6.30 13.75 -2.86
C ASP A 456 -4.99 14.48 -3.26
N ALA A 457 -4.04 14.61 -2.33
CA ALA A 457 -2.85 15.43 -2.49
C ALA A 457 -2.02 15.10 -3.75
N CYS A 458 -1.90 13.83 -4.11
CA CYS A 458 -1.20 13.40 -5.32
C CYS A 458 -1.86 13.90 -6.63
N PHE A 459 -3.13 14.31 -6.58
CA PHE A 459 -3.88 14.89 -7.70
C PHE A 459 -3.97 16.42 -7.62
N SER A 460 -4.28 16.96 -6.42
CA SER A 460 -4.59 18.39 -6.20
C SER A 460 -3.40 19.24 -5.77
N GLY A 461 -2.37 18.64 -5.15
CA GLY A 461 -1.28 19.35 -4.48
C GLY A 461 -1.69 19.96 -3.12
N VAL A 462 -2.89 19.66 -2.63
CA VAL A 462 -3.37 20.14 -1.33
C VAL A 462 -3.16 19.03 -0.29
N TYR A 463 -2.24 19.28 0.62
CA TYR A 463 -1.88 18.32 1.67
C TYR A 463 -2.67 18.63 2.95
N ASN A 464 -3.51 17.69 3.39
CA ASN A 464 -4.36 17.83 4.57
C ASN A 464 -3.64 17.54 5.91
N GLY A 465 -2.39 17.11 5.86
CA GLY A 465 -1.54 16.80 7.01
C GLY A 465 -0.16 17.44 6.88
N PRO A 466 0.70 17.24 7.90
CA PRO A 466 2.06 17.73 7.86
C PRO A 466 2.86 17.17 6.67
N VAL A 467 3.66 18.01 6.04
CA VAL A 467 4.62 17.62 4.99
C VAL A 467 6.04 17.67 5.54
N PRO A 468 6.98 16.86 5.03
CA PRO A 468 8.37 16.91 5.47
C PRO A 468 8.97 18.29 5.28
N LYS A 469 9.60 18.84 6.31
CA LYS A 469 10.32 20.12 6.22
C LYS A 469 11.70 19.96 5.62
N GLU A 470 12.33 18.81 5.90
CA GLU A 470 13.66 18.45 5.41
C GLU A 470 13.65 17.01 4.90
N SER A 471 14.39 16.74 3.82
CA SER A 471 14.67 15.37 3.41
C SER A 471 15.84 14.83 4.23
N TYR A 472 15.64 13.69 4.87
CA TYR A 472 16.75 13.02 5.53
C TYR A 472 17.76 12.50 4.49
N VAL A 473 18.99 12.99 4.58
CA VAL A 473 20.11 12.50 3.75
C VAL A 473 20.96 11.56 4.61
N ASP A 474 21.03 10.31 4.21
CA ASP A 474 21.95 9.36 4.83
C ASP A 474 23.39 9.82 4.65
N LYS A 475 24.01 10.26 5.74
CA LYS A 475 25.40 10.72 5.77
C LYS A 475 26.38 9.62 5.35
N PHE A 476 26.00 8.35 5.53
CA PHE A 476 26.83 7.17 5.30
C PHE A 476 26.59 6.52 3.94
N SER A 477 25.62 6.99 3.15
CA SER A 477 25.34 6.48 1.80
C SER A 477 26.39 6.89 0.77
N LYS A 478 27.19 7.95 1.03
CA LYS A 478 28.29 8.38 0.15
C LYS A 478 29.55 7.61 0.52
N LYS A 479 30.28 7.07 -0.49
CA LYS A 479 31.62 6.56 -0.28
C LYS A 479 32.46 7.65 0.38
N ILE A 480 33.11 7.32 1.49
CA ILE A 480 34.13 8.17 2.09
C ILE A 480 35.28 8.21 1.08
N GLU A 481 35.48 9.33 0.40
CA GLU A 481 36.70 9.55 -0.37
C GLU A 481 37.83 9.74 0.65
N ILE A 482 38.61 8.68 0.86
CA ILE A 482 39.85 8.78 1.62
C ILE A 482 40.80 9.62 0.77
N THR A 483 40.89 10.91 1.08
CA THR A 483 41.92 11.77 0.53
C THR A 483 43.28 11.24 1.04
N LYS A 484 44.20 10.98 0.08
CA LYS A 484 45.57 10.44 0.35
C LYS A 484 46.44 11.31 1.23
N GLN A 485 45.88 12.20 2.03
CA GLN A 485 46.62 13.12 2.93
C GLN A 485 46.56 12.72 4.43
N GLU A 486 45.95 11.60 4.76
CA GLU A 486 45.85 11.12 6.15
C GLU A 486 46.40 9.69 6.34
N VAL A 487 47.50 9.33 5.63
CA VAL A 487 48.31 8.14 5.92
C VAL A 487 49.76 8.56 6.17
#